data_57620083dec91b18ac45f9e584dc4ce3
#
_entry.id   57620083dec91b18ac45f9e584dc4ce3
#
_cell.length_a   1.000
_cell.length_b   1.000
_cell.length_c   1.000
_cell.angle_alpha   90.00
_cell.angle_beta   90.00
_cell.angle_gamma   90.00
#
_symmetry.space_group_name_H-M   'P 1'
#
loop_
_entity.id
_entity.type
_entity.pdbx_description
1 polymer ?
#
loop_
_entity_poly.entity_id
_entity_poly.type
_entity_poly.pdbx_seq_one_letter_code
_entity_poly.pdbx_strand_id
1 'polypeptide(L)'
;MSGIRVTYTGLISFIGGILSIIFGVIFTLIITRTLTPEEYGTWGLINALILYVCMINPIISYWSTRDTARNIESGKTAVLSSMLLSICSVSVYIIISYLMGFYTNENQNTLLFAAILIPPMALNGILTAINLGWKPHAISYGTISFGISQIPLALFFIYFLDLGVTGIILSLVIANLVSIAVLSFYAREKIKNHFKKTELKKWLKLSWLPLYPGLAILVAGFDISIFTIVTSS
;
A
#
# COMPACT_ATOMS: atom_id res chain seq x y z
N MET A 1 7.63 7.77 30.59
CA MET A 1 7.24 6.61 29.77
C MET A 1 5.73 6.45 29.93
N SER A 2 4.92 6.90 28.99
CA SER A 2 3.48 6.63 28.98
C SER A 2 3.32 5.16 28.63
N GLY A 3 3.01 4.34 29.63
CA GLY A 3 2.79 2.90 29.42
C GLY A 3 1.71 2.71 28.35
N ILE A 4 2.03 1.98 27.29
CA ILE A 4 1.06 1.53 26.30
C ILE A 4 0.03 0.72 27.08
N ARG A 5 -1.20 1.26 27.23
CA ARG A 5 -2.29 0.49 27.84
C ARG A 5 -2.67 -0.60 26.85
N VAL A 6 -2.12 -1.81 27.05
CA VAL A 6 -2.29 -2.96 26.15
C VAL A 6 -3.76 -3.22 25.81
N THR A 7 -4.65 -3.14 26.83
CA THR A 7 -6.10 -3.31 26.65
C THR A 7 -6.71 -2.26 25.72
N TYR A 8 -6.33 -0.99 25.88
CA TYR A 8 -6.83 0.10 25.04
C TYR A 8 -6.35 -0.05 23.58
N THR A 9 -5.07 -0.30 23.39
CA THR A 9 -4.50 -0.51 22.06
C THR A 9 -5.11 -1.74 21.39
N GLY A 10 -5.29 -2.84 22.13
CA GLY A 10 -5.90 -4.06 21.63
C GLY A 10 -7.36 -3.85 21.19
N LEU A 11 -8.17 -3.15 21.99
CA LEU A 11 -9.56 -2.85 21.66
C LEU A 11 -9.66 -1.97 20.39
N ILE A 12 -8.88 -0.91 20.30
CA ILE A 12 -8.86 -0.04 19.11
C ILE A 12 -8.41 -0.81 17.87
N SER A 13 -7.39 -1.66 18.00
CA SER A 13 -6.91 -2.48 16.89
C SER A 13 -7.94 -3.49 16.43
N PHE A 14 -8.70 -4.07 17.35
CA PHE A 14 -9.78 -5.00 17.05
C PHE A 14 -10.93 -4.29 16.29
N ILE A 15 -11.40 -3.16 16.80
CA ILE A 15 -12.44 -2.35 16.14
C ILE A 15 -11.97 -1.88 14.77
N GLY A 16 -10.73 -1.38 14.67
CA GLY A 16 -10.13 -0.94 13.40
C GLY A 16 -10.04 -2.08 12.39
N GLY A 17 -9.71 -3.29 12.83
CA GLY A 17 -9.69 -4.49 11.99
C GLY A 17 -11.08 -4.85 11.43
N ILE A 18 -12.11 -4.86 12.28
CA ILE A 18 -13.49 -5.11 11.84
C ILE A 18 -13.95 -4.05 10.83
N LEU A 19 -13.74 -2.77 11.14
CA LEU A 19 -14.12 -1.68 10.23
C LEU A 19 -13.36 -1.76 8.90
N SER A 20 -12.09 -2.16 8.91
CA SER A 20 -11.31 -2.38 7.68
C SER A 20 -11.93 -3.43 6.78
N ILE A 21 -12.39 -4.55 7.35
CA ILE A 21 -13.08 -5.61 6.61
C ILE A 21 -14.38 -5.06 6.01
N ILE A 22 -15.19 -4.36 6.81
CA ILE A 22 -16.47 -3.78 6.37
C ILE A 22 -16.22 -2.80 5.20
N PHE A 23 -15.27 -1.89 5.33
CA PHE A 23 -14.92 -0.94 4.27
C PHE A 23 -14.42 -1.65 3.01
N GLY A 24 -13.61 -2.70 3.17
CA GLY A 24 -13.13 -3.52 2.05
C GLY A 24 -14.28 -4.21 1.29
N VAL A 25 -15.23 -4.81 2.01
CA VAL A 25 -16.41 -5.45 1.41
C VAL A 25 -17.28 -4.41 0.67
N ILE A 26 -17.57 -3.26 1.31
CA ILE A 26 -18.36 -2.19 0.67
C ILE A 26 -17.66 -1.69 -0.60
N PHE A 27 -16.36 -1.44 -0.54
CA PHE A 27 -15.60 -0.98 -1.69
C PHE A 27 -15.59 -2.01 -2.83
N THR A 28 -15.40 -3.28 -2.51
CA THR A 28 -15.48 -4.37 -3.51
C THR A 28 -16.86 -4.44 -4.13
N LEU A 29 -17.94 -4.31 -3.35
CA LEU A 29 -19.31 -4.28 -3.87
C LEU A 29 -19.56 -3.09 -4.81
N ILE A 30 -19.02 -1.92 -4.49
CA ILE A 30 -19.10 -0.75 -5.38
C ILE A 30 -18.42 -1.07 -6.71
N ILE A 31 -17.19 -1.53 -6.70
CA ILE A 31 -16.42 -1.85 -7.90
C ILE A 31 -17.13 -2.90 -8.76
N THR A 32 -17.55 -4.01 -8.16
CA THR A 32 -18.17 -5.12 -8.91
C THR A 32 -19.54 -4.81 -9.48
N ARG A 33 -20.23 -3.81 -8.94
CA ARG A 33 -21.55 -3.38 -9.44
C ARG A 33 -21.49 -2.22 -10.43
N THR A 34 -20.39 -1.50 -10.48
CA THR A 34 -20.27 -0.29 -11.30
C THR A 34 -19.40 -0.48 -12.52
N LEU A 35 -18.34 -1.29 -12.41
CA LEU A 35 -17.45 -1.54 -13.53
C LEU A 35 -18.01 -2.56 -14.50
N THR A 36 -17.72 -2.36 -15.79
CA THR A 36 -17.91 -3.38 -16.82
C THR A 36 -16.93 -4.54 -16.58
N PRO A 37 -17.19 -5.75 -17.14
CA PRO A 37 -16.24 -6.87 -17.02
C PRO A 37 -14.83 -6.53 -17.52
N GLU A 38 -14.71 -5.74 -18.60
CA GLU A 38 -13.42 -5.30 -19.15
C GLU A 38 -12.69 -4.35 -18.18
N GLU A 39 -13.39 -3.35 -17.64
CA GLU A 39 -12.83 -2.45 -16.63
C GLU A 39 -12.41 -3.18 -15.35
N TYR A 40 -13.20 -4.19 -14.95
CA TYR A 40 -12.86 -5.01 -13.80
C TYR A 40 -11.60 -5.85 -14.05
N GLY A 41 -11.42 -6.36 -15.28
CA GLY A 41 -10.19 -7.02 -15.72
C GLY A 41 -8.98 -6.07 -15.64
N THR A 42 -9.10 -4.86 -16.21
CA THR A 42 -8.08 -3.82 -16.14
C THR A 42 -7.72 -3.48 -14.70
N TRP A 43 -8.72 -3.34 -13.81
CA TRP A 43 -8.49 -3.12 -12.37
C TRP A 43 -7.77 -4.29 -11.71
N GLY A 44 -8.12 -5.52 -12.04
CA GLY A 44 -7.45 -6.74 -11.58
C GLY A 44 -5.97 -6.75 -11.98
N LEU A 45 -5.67 -6.43 -13.24
CA LEU A 45 -4.31 -6.34 -13.76
C LEU A 45 -3.50 -5.24 -13.04
N ILE A 46 -4.08 -4.05 -12.84
CA ILE A 46 -3.45 -2.95 -12.09
C ILE A 46 -3.06 -3.42 -10.67
N ASN A 47 -3.99 -4.06 -9.96
CA ASN A 47 -3.71 -4.55 -8.60
C ASN A 47 -2.59 -5.59 -8.57
N ALA A 48 -2.59 -6.53 -9.51
CA ALA A 48 -1.55 -7.54 -9.63
C ALA A 48 -0.17 -6.90 -9.87
N LEU A 49 -0.08 -5.97 -10.82
CA LEU A 49 1.16 -5.28 -11.14
C LEU A 49 1.69 -4.46 -9.96
N ILE A 50 0.81 -3.72 -9.26
CA ILE A 50 1.18 -2.97 -8.06
C ILE A 50 1.70 -3.90 -6.97
N LEU A 51 1.04 -5.04 -6.75
CA LEU A 51 1.46 -6.04 -5.75
C LEU A 51 2.90 -6.53 -6.04
N TYR A 52 3.19 -6.91 -7.29
CA TYR A 52 4.53 -7.36 -7.68
C TYR A 52 5.59 -6.29 -7.49
N VAL A 53 5.31 -5.07 -7.94
CA VAL A 53 6.27 -3.96 -7.87
C VAL A 53 6.50 -3.48 -6.44
N CYS A 54 5.46 -3.49 -5.59
CA CYS A 54 5.54 -3.08 -4.19
C CYS A 54 6.12 -4.16 -3.25
N MET A 55 6.40 -5.37 -3.75
CA MET A 55 6.98 -6.48 -2.98
C MET A 55 8.33 -6.12 -2.31
N ILE A 56 9.02 -5.11 -2.83
CA ILE A 56 10.30 -4.65 -2.26
C ILE A 56 10.12 -3.82 -0.97
N ASN A 57 8.94 -3.28 -0.71
CA ASN A 57 8.67 -2.40 0.43
C ASN A 57 8.96 -3.03 1.81
N PRO A 58 8.74 -4.34 2.06
CA PRO A 58 9.08 -5.00 3.31
C PRO A 58 10.55 -4.84 3.72
N ILE A 59 11.49 -4.63 2.80
CA ILE A 59 12.90 -4.41 3.12
C ILE A 59 13.08 -3.26 4.11
N ILE A 60 12.37 -2.15 3.89
CA ILE A 60 12.49 -0.97 4.75
C ILE A 60 11.51 -1.04 5.91
N SER A 61 10.25 -1.44 5.67
CA SER A 61 9.20 -1.42 6.69
C SER A 61 9.50 -2.37 7.85
N TYR A 62 10.01 -3.56 7.59
CA TYR A 62 10.38 -4.54 8.62
C TYR A 62 11.41 -3.97 9.61
N TRP A 63 12.51 -3.42 9.08
CA TRP A 63 13.57 -2.87 9.92
C TRP A 63 13.14 -1.58 10.61
N SER A 64 12.37 -0.75 9.94
CA SER A 64 11.82 0.48 10.52
C SER A 64 10.94 0.19 11.75
N THR A 65 10.06 -0.81 11.68
CA THR A 65 9.25 -1.25 12.83
C THR A 65 10.13 -1.68 13.98
N ARG A 66 11.11 -2.54 13.69
CA ARG A 66 12.01 -3.10 14.72
C ARG A 66 12.88 -2.03 15.39
N ASP A 67 13.45 -1.12 14.62
CA ASP A 67 14.30 -0.05 15.13
C ASP A 67 13.47 0.95 15.93
N THR A 68 12.27 1.31 15.44
CA THR A 68 11.37 2.22 16.16
C THR A 68 10.91 1.62 17.50
N ALA A 69 10.60 0.33 17.56
CA ALA A 69 10.25 -0.36 18.80
C ALA A 69 11.39 -0.38 19.81
N ARG A 70 12.65 -0.34 19.33
CA ARG A 70 13.87 -0.25 20.16
C ARG A 70 14.29 1.19 20.47
N ASN A 71 13.46 2.18 20.13
CA ASN A 71 13.75 3.61 20.25
C ASN A 71 15.01 4.06 19.46
N ILE A 72 15.40 3.33 18.42
CA ILE A 72 16.44 3.78 17.50
C ILE A 72 15.83 4.84 16.58
N GLU A 73 16.49 5.98 16.48
CA GLU A 73 16.06 7.12 15.68
C GLU A 73 16.35 6.90 14.20
N SER A 74 15.48 6.16 13.52
CA SER A 74 15.61 5.78 12.11
C SER A 74 14.43 6.22 11.24
N GLY A 75 13.40 6.85 11.80
CA GLY A 75 12.15 7.15 11.09
C GLY A 75 12.33 8.00 9.84
N LYS A 76 13.14 9.07 9.86
CA LYS A 76 13.44 9.88 8.67
C LYS A 76 14.17 9.07 7.59
N THR A 77 15.11 8.22 8.02
CA THR A 77 15.82 7.31 7.12
C THR A 77 14.84 6.36 6.44
N ALA A 78 13.88 5.81 7.19
CA ALA A 78 12.87 4.91 6.67
C ALA A 78 11.97 5.58 5.64
N VAL A 79 11.46 6.79 5.93
CA VAL A 79 10.61 7.55 5.01
C VAL A 79 11.35 7.88 3.72
N LEU A 80 12.55 8.45 3.81
CA LEU A 80 13.32 8.82 2.61
C LEU A 80 13.71 7.60 1.78
N SER A 81 14.12 6.52 2.42
CA SER A 81 14.48 5.29 1.71
C SER A 81 13.28 4.62 1.05
N SER A 82 12.11 4.63 1.69
CA SER A 82 10.87 4.14 1.10
C SER A 82 10.44 4.98 -0.11
N MET A 83 10.61 6.32 -0.05
CA MET A 83 10.35 7.21 -1.17
C MET A 83 11.30 6.93 -2.35
N LEU A 84 12.59 6.73 -2.10
CA LEU A 84 13.55 6.36 -3.14
C LEU A 84 13.20 5.01 -3.78
N LEU A 85 12.83 4.00 -2.98
CA LEU A 85 12.38 2.72 -3.51
C LEU A 85 11.10 2.86 -4.32
N SER A 86 10.15 3.73 -3.91
CA SER A 86 8.92 3.95 -4.66
C SER A 86 9.18 4.53 -6.05
N ILE A 87 10.20 5.37 -6.23
CA ILE A 87 10.60 5.87 -7.55
C ILE A 87 11.08 4.71 -8.45
N CYS A 88 11.92 3.81 -7.92
CA CYS A 88 12.32 2.60 -8.64
C CYS A 88 11.10 1.74 -8.99
N SER A 89 10.18 1.56 -8.03
CA SER A 89 8.94 0.81 -8.24
C SER A 89 8.07 1.42 -9.32
N VAL A 90 7.91 2.74 -9.35
CA VAL A 90 7.18 3.46 -10.41
C VAL A 90 7.83 3.22 -11.77
N SER A 91 9.16 3.31 -11.86
CA SER A 91 9.88 3.08 -13.12
C SER A 91 9.66 1.66 -13.65
N VAL A 92 9.76 0.66 -12.77
CA VAL A 92 9.52 -0.75 -13.14
C VAL A 92 8.05 -0.96 -13.53
N TYR A 93 7.11 -0.37 -12.78
CA TYR A 93 5.68 -0.42 -13.09
C TYR A 93 5.37 0.14 -14.47
N ILE A 94 5.90 1.33 -14.80
CA ILE A 94 5.70 1.97 -16.11
C ILE A 94 6.21 1.07 -17.25
N ILE A 95 7.40 0.49 -17.09
CA ILE A 95 7.97 -0.42 -18.11
C ILE A 95 7.07 -1.63 -18.32
N ILE A 96 6.64 -2.30 -17.23
CA ILE A 96 5.78 -3.48 -17.31
C ILE A 96 4.41 -3.12 -17.88
N SER A 97 3.80 -2.02 -17.43
CA SER A 97 2.49 -1.55 -17.92
C SER A 97 2.53 -1.20 -19.41
N TYR A 98 3.63 -0.61 -19.88
CA TYR A 98 3.82 -0.33 -21.30
C TYR A 98 3.87 -1.62 -22.14
N LEU A 99 4.63 -2.61 -21.67
CA LEU A 99 4.73 -3.91 -22.33
C LEU A 99 3.37 -4.64 -22.31
N MET A 100 2.68 -4.66 -21.18
CA MET A 100 1.38 -5.31 -21.05
C MET A 100 0.31 -4.66 -21.93
N GLY A 101 0.24 -3.34 -21.98
CA GLY A 101 -0.69 -2.61 -22.85
C GLY A 101 -0.50 -2.92 -24.33
N PHE A 102 0.73 -3.30 -24.75
CA PHE A 102 1.00 -3.72 -26.13
C PHE A 102 0.45 -5.14 -26.43
N TYR A 103 0.41 -6.02 -25.42
CA TYR A 103 -0.03 -7.41 -25.60
C TYR A 103 -1.51 -7.66 -25.29
N THR A 104 -2.15 -6.82 -24.46
CA THR A 104 -3.48 -7.13 -23.91
C THR A 104 -4.63 -6.31 -24.49
N ASN A 105 -4.42 -5.43 -25.49
CA ASN A 105 -5.43 -4.48 -25.99
C ASN A 105 -6.13 -3.62 -24.89
N GLU A 106 -5.61 -3.64 -23.67
CA GLU A 106 -6.13 -2.87 -22.55
C GLU A 106 -5.84 -1.37 -22.73
N ASN A 107 -6.64 -0.53 -22.07
CA ASN A 107 -6.43 0.93 -22.15
C ASN A 107 -5.08 1.30 -21.48
N GLN A 108 -4.05 1.42 -22.31
CA GLN A 108 -2.68 1.71 -21.91
C GLN A 108 -2.58 2.97 -21.04
N ASN A 109 -3.40 3.99 -21.33
CA ASN A 109 -3.40 5.23 -20.56
C ASN A 109 -3.86 4.99 -19.11
N THR A 110 -4.88 4.17 -18.91
CA THR A 110 -5.37 3.81 -17.56
C THR A 110 -4.33 2.99 -16.80
N LEU A 111 -3.65 2.04 -17.46
CA LEU A 111 -2.57 1.27 -16.85
C LEU A 111 -1.42 2.19 -16.41
N LEU A 112 -0.96 3.09 -17.27
CA LEU A 112 0.11 4.03 -16.95
C LEU A 112 -0.30 5.02 -15.84
N PHE A 113 -1.54 5.49 -15.87
CA PHE A 113 -2.07 6.40 -14.85
C PHE A 113 -2.05 5.78 -13.45
N ALA A 114 -2.26 4.47 -13.34
CA ALA A 114 -2.26 3.77 -12.06
C ALA A 114 -0.88 3.80 -11.34
N ALA A 115 0.21 4.16 -12.03
CA ALA A 115 1.51 4.37 -11.41
C ALA A 115 1.47 5.42 -10.28
N ILE A 116 0.52 6.37 -10.32
CA ILE A 116 0.33 7.41 -9.30
C ILE A 116 -0.03 6.83 -7.92
N LEU A 117 -0.54 5.58 -7.85
CA LEU A 117 -0.87 4.90 -6.60
C LEU A 117 0.37 4.48 -5.80
N ILE A 118 1.49 4.20 -6.47
CA ILE A 118 2.67 3.58 -5.84
C ILE A 118 3.29 4.47 -4.76
N PRO A 119 3.59 5.76 -5.00
CA PRO A 119 4.21 6.60 -3.98
C PRO A 119 3.34 6.81 -2.72
N PRO A 120 2.03 7.11 -2.81
CA PRO A 120 1.18 7.19 -1.62
C PRO A 120 1.08 5.86 -0.87
N MET A 121 0.99 4.72 -1.56
CA MET A 121 0.95 3.40 -0.93
C MET A 121 2.26 3.10 -0.19
N ALA A 122 3.41 3.40 -0.79
CA ALA A 122 4.72 3.22 -0.16
C ALA A 122 4.87 4.09 1.09
N LEU A 123 4.45 5.37 1.01
CA LEU A 123 4.49 6.30 2.14
C LEU A 123 3.53 5.87 3.26
N ASN A 124 2.32 5.45 2.93
CA ASN A 124 1.37 4.92 3.90
C ASN A 124 1.93 3.67 4.60
N GLY A 125 2.50 2.73 3.85
CA GLY A 125 3.11 1.52 4.37
C GLY A 125 4.26 1.78 5.34
N ILE A 126 5.17 2.71 5.02
CA ILE A 126 6.29 3.02 5.91
C ILE A 126 5.84 3.78 7.16
N LEU A 127 4.85 4.68 7.07
CA LEU A 127 4.28 5.36 8.23
C LEU A 127 3.53 4.37 9.15
N THR A 128 2.85 3.40 8.56
CA THR A 128 2.23 2.28 9.29
C THR A 128 3.30 1.49 10.04
N ALA A 129 4.42 1.15 9.40
CA ALA A 129 5.53 0.43 10.02
C ALA A 129 6.17 1.21 11.20
N ILE A 130 6.37 2.53 11.05
CA ILE A 130 6.87 3.39 12.13
C ILE A 130 5.88 3.41 13.30
N ASN A 131 4.58 3.59 13.02
CA ASN A 131 3.55 3.64 14.07
C ASN A 131 3.37 2.28 14.74
N LEU A 132 3.56 1.17 14.02
CA LEU A 132 3.54 -0.18 14.60
C LEU A 132 4.59 -0.32 15.72
N GLY A 133 5.77 0.21 15.50
CA GLY A 133 6.83 0.20 16.51
C GLY A 133 6.70 1.26 17.60
N TRP A 134 5.88 2.32 17.40
CA TRP A 134 5.79 3.48 18.31
C TRP A 134 4.43 3.62 19.00
N LYS A 135 3.37 3.76 18.21
CA LYS A 135 1.98 3.98 18.66
C LYS A 135 1.04 3.08 17.87
N PRO A 136 0.96 1.77 18.16
CA PRO A 136 0.21 0.81 17.33
C PRO A 136 -1.25 1.18 17.10
N HIS A 137 -1.92 1.84 18.06
CA HIS A 137 -3.30 2.31 17.91
C HIS A 137 -3.48 3.34 16.77
N ALA A 138 -2.43 4.06 16.38
CA ALA A 138 -2.47 5.01 15.28
C ALA A 138 -2.78 4.33 13.93
N ILE A 139 -2.40 3.07 13.77
CA ILE A 139 -2.68 2.28 12.56
C ILE A 139 -4.18 2.19 12.33
N SER A 140 -4.95 1.87 13.39
CA SER A 140 -6.40 1.78 13.30
C SER A 140 -7.04 3.11 12.91
N TYR A 141 -6.55 4.23 13.43
CA TYR A 141 -7.04 5.55 13.01
C TYR A 141 -6.70 5.84 11.55
N GLY A 142 -5.50 5.47 11.09
CA GLY A 142 -5.12 5.56 9.68
C GLY A 142 -6.03 4.72 8.78
N THR A 143 -6.29 3.47 9.15
CA THR A 143 -7.15 2.56 8.39
C THR A 143 -8.61 3.02 8.37
N ILE A 144 -9.14 3.48 9.49
CA ILE A 144 -10.52 4.01 9.58
C ILE A 144 -10.64 5.28 8.72
N SER A 145 -9.69 6.21 8.81
CA SER A 145 -9.71 7.43 8.00
C SER A 145 -9.60 7.13 6.50
N PHE A 146 -8.79 6.13 6.12
CA PHE A 146 -8.70 5.62 4.76
C PHE A 146 -10.07 5.11 4.27
N GLY A 147 -10.71 4.20 5.00
CA GLY A 147 -11.97 3.58 4.59
C GLY A 147 -13.13 4.59 4.51
N ILE A 148 -13.23 5.50 5.51
CA ILE A 148 -14.24 6.57 5.52
C ILE A 148 -14.07 7.51 4.33
N SER A 149 -12.84 7.79 3.90
CA SER A 149 -12.58 8.66 2.75
C SER A 149 -12.76 7.93 1.42
N GLN A 150 -12.33 6.66 1.34
CA GLN A 150 -12.33 5.86 0.13
C GLN A 150 -13.73 5.66 -0.44
N ILE A 151 -14.70 5.30 0.39
CA ILE A 151 -16.06 4.95 -0.06
C ILE A 151 -16.78 6.14 -0.68
N PRO A 152 -16.91 7.32 -0.02
CA PRO A 152 -17.57 8.47 -0.62
C PRO A 152 -16.85 8.97 -1.88
N LEU A 153 -15.51 8.95 -1.88
CA LEU A 153 -14.72 9.36 -3.04
C LEU A 153 -14.91 8.41 -4.23
N ALA A 154 -14.95 7.10 -3.98
CA ALA A 154 -15.21 6.12 -5.03
C ALA A 154 -16.60 6.34 -5.64
N LEU A 155 -17.63 6.50 -4.79
CA LEU A 155 -18.99 6.79 -5.25
C LEU A 155 -19.02 8.12 -6.05
N PHE A 156 -18.37 9.16 -5.57
CA PHE A 156 -18.32 10.45 -6.25
C PHE A 156 -17.67 10.35 -7.63
N PHE A 157 -16.47 9.76 -7.72
CA PHE A 157 -15.73 9.67 -8.97
C PHE A 157 -16.35 8.71 -9.98
N ILE A 158 -17.00 7.64 -9.53
CA ILE A 158 -17.61 6.65 -10.41
C ILE A 158 -19.01 7.09 -10.85
N TYR A 159 -19.90 7.48 -9.90
CA TYR A 159 -21.31 7.79 -10.22
C TYR A 159 -21.53 9.22 -10.71
N PHE A 160 -20.82 10.23 -10.17
CA PHE A 160 -21.03 11.62 -10.56
C PHE A 160 -20.14 12.06 -11.70
N LEU A 161 -18.93 11.53 -11.81
CA LEU A 161 -17.96 11.92 -12.84
C LEU A 161 -17.77 10.86 -13.92
N ASP A 162 -18.37 9.68 -13.76
CA ASP A 162 -18.32 8.56 -14.71
C ASP A 162 -16.89 8.19 -15.18
N LEU A 163 -15.94 8.20 -14.22
CA LEU A 163 -14.53 8.00 -14.50
C LEU A 163 -14.11 6.52 -14.51
N GLY A 164 -15.00 5.57 -14.28
CA GLY A 164 -14.69 4.13 -14.26
C GLY A 164 -13.48 3.78 -13.40
N VAL A 165 -12.52 3.01 -13.96
CA VAL A 165 -11.28 2.60 -13.28
C VAL A 165 -10.42 3.79 -12.82
N THR A 166 -10.36 4.86 -13.62
CA THR A 166 -9.62 6.07 -13.25
C THR A 166 -10.19 6.71 -11.98
N GLY A 167 -11.50 6.68 -11.80
CA GLY A 167 -12.18 7.14 -10.60
C GLY A 167 -11.79 6.33 -9.35
N ILE A 168 -11.63 5.00 -9.50
CA ILE A 168 -11.13 4.13 -8.44
C ILE A 168 -9.71 4.52 -8.05
N ILE A 169 -8.82 4.70 -9.02
CA ILE A 169 -7.42 5.10 -8.78
C ILE A 169 -7.37 6.41 -8.00
N LEU A 170 -8.12 7.43 -8.44
CA LEU A 170 -8.16 8.74 -7.76
C LEU A 170 -8.70 8.63 -6.32
N SER A 171 -9.77 7.85 -6.12
CA SER A 171 -10.32 7.64 -4.77
C SER A 171 -9.30 7.02 -3.82
N LEU A 172 -8.53 6.03 -4.30
CA LEU A 172 -7.48 5.37 -3.53
C LEU A 172 -6.29 6.30 -3.25
N VAL A 173 -5.87 7.12 -4.21
CA VAL A 173 -4.81 8.11 -4.00
C VAL A 173 -5.21 9.08 -2.89
N ILE A 174 -6.40 9.68 -2.98
CA ILE A 174 -6.85 10.66 -1.99
C ILE A 174 -7.06 9.99 -0.62
N ALA A 175 -7.67 8.81 -0.56
CA ALA A 175 -7.83 8.07 0.69
C ALA A 175 -6.48 7.72 1.35
N ASN A 176 -5.46 7.34 0.55
CA ASN A 176 -4.11 7.16 1.06
C ASN A 176 -3.52 8.47 1.62
N LEU A 177 -3.72 9.60 0.94
CA LEU A 177 -3.23 10.89 1.42
C LEU A 177 -3.89 11.29 2.76
N VAL A 178 -5.18 11.04 2.94
CA VAL A 178 -5.87 11.25 4.23
C VAL A 178 -5.27 10.36 5.32
N SER A 179 -5.08 9.07 5.04
CA SER A 179 -4.44 8.14 5.98
C SER A 179 -3.01 8.57 6.32
N ILE A 180 -2.22 8.98 5.32
CA ILE A 180 -0.86 9.51 5.49
C ILE A 180 -0.86 10.71 6.43
N ALA A 181 -1.79 11.64 6.29
CA ALA A 181 -1.90 12.81 7.17
C ALA A 181 -2.10 12.38 8.63
N VAL A 182 -3.02 11.44 8.89
CA VAL A 182 -3.27 10.89 10.23
C VAL A 182 -2.03 10.18 10.77
N LEU A 183 -1.44 9.25 10.01
CA LEU A 183 -0.28 8.48 10.44
C LEU A 183 0.95 9.36 10.67
N SER A 184 1.15 10.40 9.84
CA SER A 184 2.24 11.36 9.98
C SER A 184 2.11 12.19 11.25
N PHE A 185 0.88 12.57 11.63
CA PHE A 185 0.63 13.28 12.87
C PHE A 185 1.09 12.48 14.10
N TYR A 186 0.82 11.17 14.12
CA TYR A 186 1.26 10.28 15.21
C TYR A 186 2.76 9.96 15.14
N ALA A 187 3.33 9.80 13.95
CA ALA A 187 4.73 9.47 13.73
C ALA A 187 5.68 10.69 13.80
N ARG A 188 5.15 11.92 13.88
CA ARG A 188 5.92 13.18 13.74
C ARG A 188 7.19 13.26 14.59
N GLU A 189 7.17 12.71 15.82
CA GLU A 189 8.32 12.73 16.73
C GLU A 189 9.45 11.83 16.24
N LYS A 190 9.12 10.71 15.58
CA LYS A 190 10.09 9.75 15.06
C LYS A 190 10.66 10.13 13.68
N ILE A 191 9.95 10.99 12.93
CA ILE A 191 10.37 11.43 11.59
C ILE A 191 11.28 12.66 11.63
N LYS A 192 11.29 13.43 12.71
CA LYS A 192 12.08 14.67 12.84
C LYS A 192 13.60 14.47 12.84
N ASN A 193 14.05 13.25 13.04
CA ASN A 193 15.46 12.89 13.19
C ASN A 193 16.26 13.05 11.88
N HIS A 194 17.58 12.92 11.96
CA HIS A 194 18.46 13.02 10.78
C HIS A 194 18.50 11.70 10.00
N PHE A 195 18.78 11.80 8.69
CA PHE A 195 19.02 10.65 7.85
C PHE A 195 20.33 9.95 8.25
N LYS A 196 20.26 8.63 8.50
CA LYS A 196 21.42 7.80 8.94
C LYS A 196 21.75 6.77 7.86
N LYS A 197 22.76 7.06 7.04
CA LYS A 197 23.22 6.16 5.96
C LYS A 197 23.67 4.79 6.48
N THR A 198 24.19 4.74 7.71
CA THR A 198 24.62 3.51 8.38
C THR A 198 23.46 2.54 8.60
N GLU A 199 22.30 3.02 9.04
CA GLU A 199 21.10 2.19 9.23
C GLU A 199 20.58 1.66 7.90
N LEU A 200 20.51 2.52 6.88
CA LEU A 200 20.09 2.10 5.54
C LEU A 200 21.00 0.98 4.99
N LYS A 201 22.33 1.14 5.08
CA LYS A 201 23.29 0.12 4.63
C LYS A 201 23.10 -1.20 5.39
N LYS A 202 22.83 -1.15 6.68
CA LYS A 202 22.54 -2.33 7.52
C LYS A 202 21.25 -3.03 7.06
N TRP A 203 20.18 -2.27 6.80
CA TRP A 203 18.90 -2.82 6.33
C TRP A 203 19.04 -3.49 4.96
N LEU A 204 19.76 -2.86 4.04
CA LEU A 204 20.02 -3.43 2.71
C LEU A 204 20.87 -4.70 2.79
N LYS A 205 21.87 -4.76 3.67
CA LYS A 205 22.69 -5.98 3.88
C LYS A 205 21.86 -7.16 4.39
N LEU A 206 20.81 -6.90 5.18
CA LEU A 206 19.93 -7.90 5.78
C LEU A 206 18.57 -8.00 5.09
N SER A 207 18.45 -7.48 3.87
CA SER A 207 17.20 -7.39 3.11
C SER A 207 16.60 -8.75 2.73
N TRP A 208 17.39 -9.79 2.62
CA TRP A 208 16.95 -11.15 2.32
C TRP A 208 15.94 -11.68 3.37
N LEU A 209 16.06 -11.25 4.61
CA LEU A 209 15.24 -11.73 5.74
C LEU A 209 13.74 -11.35 5.58
N PRO A 210 13.37 -10.07 5.32
CA PRO A 210 11.98 -9.69 5.08
C PRO A 210 11.47 -10.06 3.68
N LEU A 211 12.34 -10.35 2.71
CA LEU A 211 11.91 -10.76 1.36
C LEU A 211 11.49 -12.22 1.30
N TYR A 212 12.07 -13.08 2.13
CA TYR A 212 11.77 -14.52 2.09
C TYR A 212 10.26 -14.86 2.20
N PRO A 213 9.49 -14.31 3.16
CA PRO A 213 8.04 -14.53 3.21
C PRO A 213 7.29 -14.01 1.99
N GLY A 214 7.75 -12.87 1.43
CA GLY A 214 7.18 -12.29 0.22
C GLY A 214 7.35 -13.19 -1.01
N LEU A 215 8.53 -13.81 -1.17
CA LEU A 215 8.79 -14.78 -2.24
C LEU A 215 7.86 -15.99 -2.16
N ALA A 216 7.57 -16.48 -0.96
CA ALA A 216 6.64 -17.61 -0.78
C ALA A 216 5.22 -17.25 -1.27
N ILE A 217 4.75 -16.03 -1.02
CA ILE A 217 3.44 -15.54 -1.50
C ILE A 217 3.44 -15.44 -3.04
N LEU A 218 4.54 -14.99 -3.65
CA LEU A 218 4.66 -14.94 -5.10
C LEU A 218 4.59 -16.32 -5.72
N VAL A 219 5.33 -17.29 -5.18
CA VAL A 219 5.31 -18.67 -5.69
C VAL A 219 3.90 -19.25 -5.62
N ALA A 220 3.17 -19.02 -4.52
CA ALA A 220 1.78 -19.43 -4.40
C ALA A 220 0.85 -18.71 -5.41
N GLY A 221 1.15 -17.46 -5.77
CA GLY A 221 0.39 -16.71 -6.78
C GLY A 221 0.65 -17.18 -8.22
N PHE A 222 1.81 -17.77 -8.51
CA PHE A 222 2.11 -18.36 -9.82
C PHE A 222 1.22 -19.53 -10.17
N ASP A 223 0.79 -20.35 -9.20
CA ASP A 223 -0.10 -21.48 -9.44
C ASP A 223 -1.40 -21.04 -10.10
N ILE A 224 -2.00 -19.92 -9.62
CA ILE A 224 -3.23 -19.37 -10.18
C ILE A 224 -2.99 -18.84 -11.61
N SER A 225 -1.86 -18.17 -11.84
CA SER A 225 -1.51 -17.62 -13.15
C SER A 225 -1.24 -18.72 -14.18
N ILE A 226 -0.53 -19.78 -13.81
CA ILE A 226 -0.27 -20.95 -14.66
C ILE A 226 -1.57 -21.67 -14.97
N PHE A 227 -2.42 -21.90 -13.96
CA PHE A 227 -3.73 -22.54 -14.16
C PHE A 227 -4.59 -21.75 -15.15
N THR A 228 -4.63 -20.42 -15.02
CA THR A 228 -5.39 -19.56 -15.94
C THR A 228 -4.87 -19.65 -17.37
N ILE A 229 -3.56 -19.66 -17.57
CA ILE A 229 -2.95 -19.81 -18.91
C ILE A 229 -3.27 -21.17 -19.53
N VAL A 230 -3.18 -22.24 -18.73
CA VAL A 230 -3.43 -23.63 -19.22
C VAL A 230 -4.91 -23.87 -19.51
N THR A 231 -5.83 -23.24 -18.78
CA THR A 231 -7.28 -23.40 -18.99
C THR A 231 -7.85 -22.46 -20.05
N SER A 232 -7.14 -21.40 -20.43
CA SER A 232 -7.54 -20.45 -21.49
C SER A 232 -7.03 -20.86 -22.88
N SER A 233 -6.21 -21.88 -22.99
CA SER A 233 -5.73 -22.49 -24.23
C SER A 233 -6.58 -23.68 -24.62
#